data_68ef059ff2040f570dd9db09d3f523dc
#
_entry.id   68ef059ff2040f570dd9db09d3f523dc
#
_cell.length_a   1.000
_cell.length_b   1.000
_cell.length_c   1.000
_cell.angle_alpha   90.00
_cell.angle_beta   90.00
_cell.angle_gamma   90.00
#
_symmetry.space_group_name_H-M   'P 1'
#
loop_
_entity.id
_entity.type
_entity.pdbx_description
1 polymer ?
#
loop_
_entity_poly.entity_id
_entity_poly.type
_entity_poly.pdbx_seq_one_letter_code
_entity_poly.pdbx_strand_id
1 'polypeptide(L)'
;MKILQPSGLLLKISDPPKALYCYGNTSLLSNPSVTIVGTRSITKYGIQVLDIFLNSFLQELGIVVVSGLARGVDSYVHRKCLEKSISTIAVVPGGVDTAIPSSSRAICKEMLKNNLVIAEYPEGTKLSKYMYIQRNRILAGVSPSTVVIEAGENSGSLTTAKLALDYNRDVHVVPGNITSPLSKGCNILAQQGANVLTSLSDFKEIFGIFEEQRKMFF
;
A
#
# COMPACT_ATOMS: atom_id res chain seq x y z
N MET A 1 17.12 3.96 -14.46
CA MET A 1 17.15 4.37 -13.04
C MET A 1 17.28 5.89 -12.96
N LYS A 2 16.51 6.53 -12.06
CA LYS A 2 16.69 7.95 -11.68
C LYS A 2 16.86 8.01 -10.17
N ILE A 3 17.65 8.97 -9.68
CA ILE A 3 17.77 9.25 -8.24
C ILE A 3 17.05 10.56 -7.98
N LEU A 4 16.06 10.53 -7.08
CA LEU A 4 15.25 11.69 -6.75
C LEU A 4 15.38 12.01 -5.26
N GLN A 5 15.28 13.29 -4.92
CA GLN A 5 15.05 13.70 -3.54
C GLN A 5 13.59 13.41 -3.15
N PRO A 6 13.30 13.04 -1.90
CA PRO A 6 11.93 12.90 -1.43
C PRO A 6 11.18 14.23 -1.59
N SER A 7 9.89 14.15 -1.87
CA SER A 7 9.03 15.32 -2.08
C SER A 7 7.65 15.12 -1.45
N GLY A 8 6.86 16.17 -1.41
CA GLY A 8 5.47 16.12 -0.96
C GLY A 8 5.32 15.61 0.47
N LEU A 9 4.43 14.64 0.65
CA LEU A 9 4.12 14.05 1.95
C LEU A 9 5.32 13.33 2.58
N LEU A 10 6.19 12.75 1.76
CA LEU A 10 7.34 11.98 2.23
C LEU A 10 8.41 12.85 2.92
N LEU A 11 8.47 14.16 2.61
CA LEU A 11 9.31 15.11 3.36
C LEU A 11 8.80 15.41 4.77
N LYS A 12 7.51 15.14 5.04
CA LYS A 12 6.85 15.49 6.30
C LYS A 12 6.90 14.37 7.35
N ILE A 13 7.53 13.24 7.03
CA ILE A 13 7.73 12.17 8.02
C ILE A 13 8.94 12.49 8.90
N SER A 14 9.00 11.93 10.11
CA SER A 14 10.06 12.21 11.09
C SER A 14 11.47 11.80 10.63
N ASP A 15 11.55 10.81 9.73
CA ASP A 15 12.82 10.30 9.18
C ASP A 15 12.66 10.09 7.65
N PRO A 16 12.68 11.18 6.85
CA PRO A 16 12.56 11.07 5.41
C PRO A 16 13.80 10.39 4.79
N PRO A 17 13.62 9.59 3.71
CA PRO A 17 14.75 8.99 3.00
C PRO A 17 15.63 10.10 2.42
N LYS A 18 16.96 9.91 2.45
CA LYS A 18 17.91 10.89 1.87
C LYS A 18 17.80 10.95 0.34
N ALA A 19 17.47 9.85 -0.29
CA ALA A 19 17.28 9.73 -1.73
C ALA A 19 16.37 8.55 -2.04
N LEU A 20 15.71 8.58 -3.20
CA LEU A 20 14.92 7.49 -3.75
C LEU A 20 15.53 7.04 -5.07
N TYR A 21 15.87 5.77 -5.16
CA TYR A 21 16.25 5.10 -6.40
C TYR A 21 14.98 4.65 -7.12
N CYS A 22 14.70 5.30 -8.25
CA CYS A 22 13.44 5.19 -8.99
C CYS A 22 13.63 4.43 -10.30
N TYR A 23 12.81 3.41 -10.54
CA TYR A 23 12.82 2.58 -11.74
C TYR A 23 11.43 2.61 -12.38
N GLY A 24 11.33 3.19 -13.57
CA GLY A 24 10.07 3.36 -14.31
C GLY A 24 9.56 4.79 -14.33
N ASN A 25 8.23 4.96 -14.32
CA ASN A 25 7.55 6.24 -14.51
C ASN A 25 7.50 7.08 -13.21
N THR A 26 8.43 8.03 -13.08
CA THR A 26 8.53 8.89 -11.89
C THR A 26 7.42 9.94 -11.76
N SER A 27 6.66 10.24 -12.83
CA SER A 27 5.55 11.20 -12.75
C SER A 27 4.43 10.73 -11.81
N LEU A 28 4.32 9.41 -11.58
CA LEU A 28 3.33 8.82 -10.67
C LEU A 28 3.49 9.28 -9.21
N LEU A 29 4.66 9.78 -8.81
CA LEU A 29 4.88 10.33 -7.46
C LEU A 29 4.10 11.64 -7.19
N SER A 30 3.62 12.29 -8.23
CA SER A 30 2.85 13.55 -8.12
C SER A 30 1.34 13.33 -8.15
N ASN A 31 0.89 12.10 -8.39
CA ASN A 31 -0.54 11.78 -8.49
C ASN A 31 -1.16 11.54 -7.10
N PRO A 32 -2.48 11.73 -6.96
CA PRO A 32 -3.22 11.24 -5.79
C PRO A 32 -2.94 9.75 -5.56
N SER A 33 -2.75 9.35 -4.31
CA SER A 33 -2.35 7.97 -4.03
C SER A 33 -2.96 7.42 -2.74
N VAL A 34 -3.05 6.09 -2.67
CA VAL A 34 -3.41 5.32 -1.48
C VAL A 34 -2.43 4.18 -1.29
N THR A 35 -1.98 3.98 -0.07
CA THR A 35 -1.15 2.82 0.29
C THR A 35 -2.04 1.66 0.71
N ILE A 36 -1.86 0.48 0.12
CA ILE A 36 -2.58 -0.75 0.49
C ILE A 36 -1.56 -1.78 0.94
N VAL A 37 -1.73 -2.28 2.16
CA VAL A 37 -0.84 -3.29 2.78
C VAL A 37 -1.64 -4.41 3.43
N GLY A 38 -0.98 -5.52 3.76
CA GLY A 38 -1.63 -6.60 4.48
C GLY A 38 -0.74 -7.83 4.70
N THR A 39 -1.41 -8.94 4.98
CA THR A 39 -0.76 -10.23 5.26
C THR A 39 0.03 -10.77 4.07
N ARG A 40 1.11 -11.51 4.37
CA ARG A 40 1.85 -12.28 3.36
C ARG A 40 1.14 -13.57 2.91
N SER A 41 0.02 -13.92 3.57
CA SER A 41 -0.80 -15.11 3.31
C SER A 41 -2.25 -14.68 3.08
N ILE A 42 -2.48 -13.97 1.98
CA ILE A 42 -3.81 -13.45 1.61
C ILE A 42 -4.82 -14.61 1.49
N THR A 43 -6.02 -14.41 2.04
CA THR A 43 -7.12 -15.38 1.94
C THR A 43 -8.02 -15.10 0.73
N LYS A 44 -8.99 -16.01 0.48
CA LYS A 44 -10.04 -15.76 -0.52
C LYS A 44 -10.84 -14.50 -0.20
N TYR A 45 -11.08 -14.22 1.09
CA TYR A 45 -11.74 -12.99 1.53
C TYR A 45 -10.94 -11.74 1.15
N GLY A 46 -9.66 -11.68 1.48
CA GLY A 46 -8.80 -10.56 1.11
C GLY A 46 -8.72 -10.34 -0.41
N ILE A 47 -8.71 -11.44 -1.19
CA ILE A 47 -8.78 -11.39 -2.65
C ILE A 47 -10.09 -10.74 -3.12
N GLN A 48 -11.24 -11.18 -2.60
CA GLN A 48 -12.55 -10.63 -2.96
C GLN A 48 -12.65 -9.14 -2.63
N VAL A 49 -12.16 -8.73 -1.47
CA VAL A 49 -12.13 -7.31 -1.07
C VAL A 49 -11.28 -6.49 -2.05
N LEU A 50 -10.09 -6.96 -2.39
CA LEU A 50 -9.23 -6.27 -3.36
C LEU A 50 -9.82 -6.23 -4.76
N ASP A 51 -10.56 -7.27 -5.18
CA ASP A 51 -11.27 -7.28 -6.47
C ASP A 51 -12.38 -6.23 -6.53
N ILE A 52 -13.03 -5.94 -5.40
CA ILE A 52 -14.04 -4.90 -5.26
C ILE A 52 -13.38 -3.50 -5.27
N PHE A 53 -12.31 -3.30 -4.51
CA PHE A 53 -11.68 -2.00 -4.35
C PHE A 53 -10.85 -1.57 -5.56
N LEU A 54 -10.09 -2.49 -6.15
CA LEU A 54 -9.23 -2.22 -7.31
C LEU A 54 -10.02 -2.33 -8.61
N ASN A 55 -10.78 -1.30 -8.95
CA ASN A 55 -11.62 -1.24 -10.14
C ASN A 55 -11.39 0.05 -10.95
N SER A 56 -12.15 0.26 -12.05
CA SER A 56 -11.89 1.30 -13.04
C SER A 56 -11.90 2.73 -12.50
N PHE A 57 -12.63 3.02 -11.42
CA PHE A 57 -12.67 4.39 -10.89
C PHE A 57 -11.30 4.92 -10.48
N LEU A 58 -10.39 4.04 -10.00
CA LEU A 58 -9.03 4.44 -9.66
C LEU A 58 -8.24 4.90 -10.89
N GLN A 59 -8.41 4.20 -12.01
CA GLN A 59 -7.82 4.58 -13.30
C GLN A 59 -8.41 5.89 -13.81
N GLU A 60 -9.73 6.02 -13.80
CA GLU A 60 -10.48 7.20 -14.28
C GLU A 60 -10.07 8.47 -13.52
N LEU A 61 -9.79 8.37 -12.23
CA LEU A 61 -9.34 9.48 -11.39
C LEU A 61 -7.81 9.65 -11.34
N GLY A 62 -7.06 8.81 -12.04
CA GLY A 62 -5.60 8.84 -12.02
C GLY A 62 -4.98 8.53 -10.65
N ILE A 63 -5.72 7.79 -9.79
CA ILE A 63 -5.26 7.42 -8.45
C ILE A 63 -4.21 6.33 -8.56
N VAL A 64 -3.10 6.51 -7.87
CA VAL A 64 -1.98 5.57 -7.81
C VAL A 64 -2.10 4.70 -6.56
N VAL A 65 -2.02 3.38 -6.73
CA VAL A 65 -2.01 2.44 -5.62
C VAL A 65 -0.57 2.10 -5.25
N VAL A 66 -0.19 2.39 -4.00
CA VAL A 66 1.14 2.12 -3.47
C VAL A 66 1.13 0.84 -2.63
N SER A 67 2.12 -0.03 -2.80
CA SER A 67 2.29 -1.23 -1.98
C SER A 67 3.76 -1.70 -1.93
N GLY A 68 4.05 -2.78 -1.20
CA GLY A 68 5.42 -3.17 -0.89
C GLY A 68 6.01 -4.31 -1.73
N LEU A 69 5.29 -4.82 -2.72
CA LEU A 69 5.70 -5.94 -3.59
C LEU A 69 6.11 -7.23 -2.82
N ALA A 70 5.74 -7.35 -1.54
CA ALA A 70 5.89 -8.57 -0.77
C ALA A 70 4.89 -9.65 -1.23
N ARG A 71 5.06 -10.88 -0.76
CA ARG A 71 4.06 -11.95 -0.99
C ARG A 71 2.70 -11.55 -0.41
N GLY A 72 1.61 -12.16 -0.89
CA GLY A 72 0.27 -12.00 -0.35
C GLY A 72 -0.42 -10.73 -0.86
N VAL A 73 -0.93 -9.90 0.03
CA VAL A 73 -1.69 -8.69 -0.31
C VAL A 73 -0.93 -7.80 -1.27
N ASP A 74 0.33 -7.45 -0.98
CA ASP A 74 1.10 -6.51 -1.79
C ASP A 74 1.26 -6.99 -3.25
N SER A 75 1.65 -8.26 -3.45
CA SER A 75 1.80 -8.81 -4.80
C SER A 75 0.46 -8.94 -5.53
N TYR A 76 -0.63 -9.22 -4.79
CA TYR A 76 -1.98 -9.26 -5.38
C TYR A 76 -2.41 -7.87 -5.84
N VAL A 77 -2.19 -6.84 -5.02
CA VAL A 77 -2.47 -5.44 -5.36
C VAL A 77 -1.79 -5.05 -6.68
N HIS A 78 -0.48 -5.24 -6.80
CA HIS A 78 0.23 -4.87 -8.02
C HIS A 78 -0.24 -5.64 -9.25
N ARG A 79 -0.45 -6.96 -9.12
CA ARG A 79 -0.97 -7.79 -10.22
C ARG A 79 -2.33 -7.28 -10.67
N LYS A 80 -3.25 -7.02 -9.72
CA LYS A 80 -4.60 -6.53 -10.03
C LYS A 80 -4.57 -5.15 -10.67
N CYS A 81 -3.70 -4.26 -10.19
CA CYS A 81 -3.51 -2.95 -10.81
C CYS A 81 -3.05 -3.08 -12.27
N LEU A 82 -2.08 -3.96 -12.55
CA LEU A 82 -1.62 -4.23 -13.92
C LEU A 82 -2.75 -4.79 -14.81
N GLU A 83 -3.53 -5.75 -14.32
CA GLU A 83 -4.67 -6.33 -15.03
C GLU A 83 -5.74 -5.28 -15.38
N LYS A 84 -5.93 -4.29 -14.51
CA LYS A 84 -6.95 -3.24 -14.63
C LYS A 84 -6.41 -1.91 -15.18
N SER A 85 -5.14 -1.87 -15.60
CA SER A 85 -4.46 -0.63 -16.05
C SER A 85 -4.49 0.51 -15.01
N ILE A 86 -4.57 0.18 -13.72
CA ILE A 86 -4.46 1.11 -12.61
C ILE A 86 -2.98 1.39 -12.36
N SER A 87 -2.61 2.66 -12.24
CA SER A 87 -1.24 3.06 -11.93
C SER A 87 -0.82 2.57 -10.54
N THR A 88 0.41 2.04 -10.42
CA THR A 88 0.88 1.52 -9.15
C THR A 88 2.36 1.80 -8.88
N ILE A 89 2.70 2.02 -7.61
CA ILE A 89 4.08 2.22 -7.14
C ILE A 89 4.43 1.11 -6.16
N ALA A 90 5.53 0.40 -6.42
CA ALA A 90 6.10 -0.53 -5.45
C ALA A 90 7.22 0.14 -4.66
N VAL A 91 7.17 0.01 -3.33
CA VAL A 91 8.27 0.41 -2.45
C VAL A 91 8.99 -0.84 -1.97
N VAL A 92 10.27 -1.01 -2.30
CA VAL A 92 11.04 -2.21 -1.96
C VAL A 92 12.10 -1.92 -0.89
N PRO A 93 12.46 -2.92 -0.05
CA PRO A 93 13.32 -2.70 1.12
C PRO A 93 14.80 -2.52 0.81
N GLY A 94 15.24 -2.86 -0.39
CA GLY A 94 16.64 -2.80 -0.84
C GLY A 94 16.73 -2.53 -2.32
N GLY A 95 17.88 -2.74 -2.94
CA GLY A 95 18.03 -2.61 -4.38
C GLY A 95 17.02 -3.48 -5.15
N VAL A 96 16.57 -2.98 -6.29
CA VAL A 96 15.55 -3.65 -7.12
C VAL A 96 16.00 -5.06 -7.58
N ASP A 97 17.30 -5.27 -7.71
CA ASP A 97 17.92 -6.54 -8.08
C ASP A 97 17.91 -7.59 -6.95
N THR A 98 17.97 -7.14 -5.69
CA THR A 98 18.16 -8.03 -4.52
C THR A 98 16.90 -8.18 -3.65
N ALA A 99 16.04 -7.15 -3.64
CA ALA A 99 14.96 -7.03 -2.66
C ALA A 99 13.62 -7.68 -3.07
N ILE A 100 13.49 -8.09 -4.34
CA ILE A 100 12.22 -8.58 -4.88
C ILE A 100 12.11 -10.09 -4.69
N PRO A 101 11.03 -10.57 -3.99
CA PRO A 101 10.78 -11.99 -3.86
C PRO A 101 10.68 -12.68 -5.22
N SER A 102 11.17 -13.91 -5.36
CA SER A 102 11.13 -14.66 -6.62
C SER A 102 9.72 -14.75 -7.22
N SER A 103 8.70 -14.91 -6.37
CA SER A 103 7.29 -14.93 -6.76
C SER A 103 6.77 -13.60 -7.32
N SER A 104 7.43 -12.48 -7.04
CA SER A 104 7.01 -11.12 -7.48
C SER A 104 7.87 -10.58 -8.62
N ARG A 105 8.90 -11.31 -9.09
CA ARG A 105 9.80 -10.83 -10.16
C ARG A 105 9.08 -10.57 -11.48
N ALA A 106 8.14 -11.42 -11.87
CA ALA A 106 7.35 -11.23 -13.09
C ALA A 106 6.49 -9.98 -13.00
N ILE A 107 5.86 -9.73 -11.85
CA ILE A 107 5.06 -8.53 -11.58
C ILE A 107 5.97 -7.29 -11.67
N CYS A 108 7.12 -7.31 -11.01
CA CYS A 108 8.07 -6.20 -11.06
C CYS A 108 8.50 -5.88 -12.50
N LYS A 109 8.87 -6.89 -13.28
CA LYS A 109 9.27 -6.71 -14.69
C LYS A 109 8.16 -6.04 -15.51
N GLU A 110 6.90 -6.41 -15.28
CA GLU A 110 5.76 -5.79 -15.96
C GLU A 110 5.53 -4.35 -15.49
N MET A 111 5.65 -4.09 -14.18
CA MET A 111 5.54 -2.75 -13.61
C MET A 111 6.56 -1.77 -14.22
N LEU A 112 7.78 -2.21 -14.49
CA LEU A 112 8.84 -1.36 -15.04
C LEU A 112 8.54 -0.79 -16.44
N LYS A 113 7.53 -1.29 -17.15
CA LYS A 113 7.11 -0.76 -18.44
C LYS A 113 6.42 0.60 -18.33
N ASN A 114 5.44 0.74 -17.42
CA ASN A 114 4.60 1.94 -17.31
C ASN A 114 4.36 2.41 -15.88
N ASN A 115 4.79 1.64 -14.89
CA ASN A 115 4.60 1.92 -13.47
C ASN A 115 5.94 2.28 -12.80
N LEU A 116 5.98 2.31 -11.46
CA LEU A 116 7.16 2.75 -10.74
C LEU A 116 7.55 1.76 -9.64
N VAL A 117 8.83 1.49 -9.51
CA VAL A 117 9.43 0.81 -8.35
C VAL A 117 10.41 1.78 -7.71
N ILE A 118 10.30 1.98 -6.40
CA ILE A 118 11.20 2.84 -5.64
C ILE A 118 11.87 2.09 -4.50
N ALA A 119 13.11 2.46 -4.23
CA ALA A 119 13.94 1.94 -3.14
C ALA A 119 14.71 3.07 -2.47
N GLU A 120 15.03 2.93 -1.20
CA GLU A 120 15.96 3.86 -0.51
C GLU A 120 17.43 3.47 -0.74
N TYR A 121 17.69 2.25 -1.19
CA TYR A 121 19.04 1.70 -1.36
C TYR A 121 19.34 1.40 -2.83
N PRO A 122 20.60 1.60 -3.27
CA PRO A 122 21.02 1.28 -4.64
C PRO A 122 21.01 -0.23 -4.90
N GLU A 123 21.08 -0.59 -6.18
CA GLU A 123 21.34 -1.97 -6.63
C GLU A 123 22.65 -2.51 -6.03
N GLY A 124 22.71 -3.82 -5.86
CA GLY A 124 23.85 -4.49 -5.23
C GLY A 124 23.86 -4.41 -3.70
N THR A 125 22.94 -3.65 -3.08
CA THR A 125 22.89 -3.56 -1.61
C THR A 125 22.46 -4.91 -1.01
N LYS A 126 23.28 -5.46 -0.10
CA LYS A 126 22.96 -6.70 0.62
C LYS A 126 21.75 -6.50 1.52
N LEU A 127 20.69 -7.24 1.27
CA LEU A 127 19.43 -7.13 1.99
C LEU A 127 19.57 -7.55 3.47
N SER A 128 19.03 -6.73 4.38
CA SER A 128 18.96 -7.01 5.81
C SER A 128 17.53 -6.90 6.35
N LYS A 129 17.25 -7.52 7.50
CA LYS A 129 15.94 -7.43 8.16
C LYS A 129 15.55 -5.99 8.52
N TYR A 130 16.51 -5.17 8.89
CA TYR A 130 16.33 -3.76 9.25
C TYR A 130 15.74 -2.95 8.08
N MET A 131 16.14 -3.22 6.85
CA MET A 131 15.67 -2.52 5.65
C MET A 131 14.17 -2.69 5.41
N TYR A 132 13.58 -3.82 5.83
CA TYR A 132 12.12 -4.01 5.76
C TYR A 132 11.37 -3.06 6.70
N ILE A 133 11.92 -2.80 7.89
CA ILE A 133 11.37 -1.85 8.85
C ILE A 133 11.51 -0.43 8.30
N GLN A 134 12.69 -0.08 7.79
CA GLN A 134 12.96 1.22 7.17
C GLN A 134 12.03 1.49 5.98
N ARG A 135 11.82 0.52 5.12
CA ARG A 135 10.91 0.64 3.98
C ARG A 135 9.48 0.99 4.41
N ASN A 136 9.00 0.43 5.53
CA ASN A 136 7.61 0.62 5.96
C ASN A 136 7.28 2.10 6.25
N ARG A 137 8.27 2.93 6.68
CA ARG A 137 8.06 4.37 6.85
C ARG A 137 7.81 5.10 5.53
N ILE A 138 8.40 4.61 4.44
CA ILE A 138 8.15 5.15 3.11
C ILE A 138 6.74 4.79 2.64
N LEU A 139 6.31 3.54 2.83
CA LEU A 139 4.92 3.12 2.56
C LEU A 139 3.91 3.96 3.34
N ALA A 140 4.16 4.16 4.64
CA ALA A 140 3.29 4.93 5.52
C ALA A 140 3.25 6.42 5.18
N GLY A 141 4.36 6.97 4.68
CA GLY A 141 4.52 8.41 4.48
C GLY A 141 4.21 8.92 3.08
N VAL A 142 4.22 8.06 2.06
CA VAL A 142 4.13 8.48 0.65
C VAL A 142 2.70 8.84 0.22
N SER A 143 1.69 8.26 0.86
CA SER A 143 0.26 8.50 0.57
C SER A 143 -0.45 9.16 1.77
N PRO A 144 -1.54 9.90 1.55
CA PRO A 144 -2.34 10.48 2.64
C PRO A 144 -3.08 9.44 3.47
N SER A 145 -3.37 8.27 2.88
CA SER A 145 -4.14 7.20 3.53
C SER A 145 -3.48 5.83 3.35
N THR A 146 -3.57 5.00 4.39
CA THR A 146 -3.11 3.60 4.38
C THR A 146 -4.28 2.67 4.67
N VAL A 147 -4.51 1.70 3.80
CA VAL A 147 -5.54 0.66 3.92
C VAL A 147 -4.91 -0.67 4.29
N VAL A 148 -5.40 -1.32 5.34
CA VAL A 148 -4.98 -2.65 5.77
C VAL A 148 -6.07 -3.66 5.43
N ILE A 149 -5.78 -4.62 4.56
CA ILE A 149 -6.78 -5.60 4.07
C ILE A 149 -6.93 -6.76 5.05
N GLU A 150 -5.86 -7.43 5.39
CA GLU A 150 -5.80 -8.52 6.37
C GLU A 150 -4.49 -8.41 7.15
N ALA A 151 -4.55 -8.57 8.45
CA ALA A 151 -3.37 -8.54 9.32
C ALA A 151 -3.56 -9.45 10.53
N GLY A 152 -2.62 -10.36 10.75
CA GLY A 152 -2.49 -11.02 12.05
C GLY A 152 -1.94 -10.06 13.10
N GLU A 153 -2.06 -10.43 14.37
CA GLU A 153 -1.70 -9.60 15.53
C GLU A 153 -0.24 -9.07 15.49
N ASN A 154 0.69 -9.84 14.93
CA ASN A 154 2.12 -9.48 14.82
C ASN A 154 2.53 -9.17 13.36
N SER A 155 1.60 -8.71 12.54
CA SER A 155 1.87 -8.44 11.13
C SER A 155 2.72 -7.18 10.94
N GLY A 156 3.68 -7.21 10.01
CA GLY A 156 4.44 -6.02 9.60
C GLY A 156 3.57 -4.90 8.99
N SER A 157 2.37 -5.23 8.48
CA SER A 157 1.40 -4.24 8.02
C SER A 157 0.84 -3.36 9.14
N LEU A 158 0.74 -3.90 10.37
CA LEU A 158 0.37 -3.10 11.56
C LEU A 158 1.46 -2.08 11.91
N THR A 159 2.73 -2.40 11.69
CA THR A 159 3.83 -1.43 11.84
C THR A 159 3.68 -0.29 10.84
N THR A 160 3.31 -0.60 9.58
CA THR A 160 3.04 0.43 8.57
C THR A 160 1.85 1.31 8.97
N ALA A 161 0.75 0.71 9.45
CA ALA A 161 -0.42 1.44 9.94
C ALA A 161 -0.09 2.37 11.11
N LYS A 162 0.67 1.88 12.10
CA LYS A 162 1.11 2.71 13.23
C LYS A 162 1.97 3.90 12.77
N LEU A 163 2.95 3.66 11.90
CA LEU A 163 3.78 4.74 11.33
C LEU A 163 2.92 5.74 10.54
N ALA A 164 1.88 5.29 9.83
CA ALA A 164 0.96 6.18 9.13
C ALA A 164 0.25 7.13 10.11
N LEU A 165 -0.26 6.62 11.24
CA LEU A 165 -0.84 7.45 12.31
C LEU A 165 0.19 8.42 12.91
N ASP A 166 1.40 7.96 13.19
CA ASP A 166 2.49 8.80 13.72
C ASP A 166 2.86 9.95 12.75
N TYR A 167 2.58 9.79 11.46
CA TYR A 167 2.81 10.81 10.41
C TYR A 167 1.57 11.63 10.08
N ASN A 168 0.50 11.55 10.89
CA ASN A 168 -0.80 12.19 10.63
C ASN A 168 -1.38 11.80 9.26
N ARG A 169 -1.38 10.50 8.97
CA ARG A 169 -2.06 9.90 7.82
C ARG A 169 -3.26 9.10 8.28
N ASP A 170 -4.29 9.05 7.46
CA ASP A 170 -5.47 8.27 7.77
C ASP A 170 -5.18 6.77 7.66
N VAL A 171 -5.71 6.00 8.61
CA VAL A 171 -5.64 4.55 8.58
C VAL A 171 -7.04 3.99 8.43
N HIS A 172 -7.19 3.13 7.43
CA HIS A 172 -8.42 2.42 7.13
C HIS A 172 -8.17 0.92 7.24
N VAL A 173 -9.15 0.19 7.73
CA VAL A 173 -9.05 -1.26 7.89
C VAL A 173 -10.26 -1.96 7.31
N VAL A 174 -10.04 -3.13 6.74
CA VAL A 174 -11.12 -4.03 6.39
C VAL A 174 -11.39 -4.95 7.57
N PRO A 175 -12.60 -4.93 8.15
CA PRO A 175 -12.94 -5.79 9.26
C PRO A 175 -13.06 -7.23 8.78
N GLY A 176 -12.92 -8.18 9.68
CA GLY A 176 -13.08 -9.58 9.33
C GLY A 176 -13.60 -10.42 10.47
N ASN A 177 -13.78 -11.72 10.22
CA ASN A 177 -14.31 -12.64 11.19
C ASN A 177 -13.43 -12.69 12.45
N ILE A 178 -14.07 -12.57 13.64
CA ILE A 178 -13.38 -12.59 14.93
C ILE A 178 -12.64 -13.90 15.23
N THR A 179 -13.02 -14.99 14.56
CA THR A 179 -12.33 -16.29 14.67
C THR A 179 -11.16 -16.44 13.71
N SER A 180 -10.99 -15.50 12.76
CA SER A 180 -9.88 -15.52 11.81
C SER A 180 -8.62 -14.89 12.41
N PRO A 181 -7.49 -15.63 12.50
CA PRO A 181 -6.22 -15.04 12.96
C PRO A 181 -5.73 -13.88 12.10
N LEU A 182 -6.08 -13.84 10.81
CA LEU A 182 -5.68 -12.80 9.87
C LEU A 182 -6.58 -11.55 9.90
N SER A 183 -7.70 -11.60 10.62
CA SER A 183 -8.55 -10.42 10.85
C SER A 183 -8.22 -9.71 12.17
N LYS A 184 -7.52 -10.39 13.07
CA LYS A 184 -7.30 -9.92 14.45
C LYS A 184 -6.63 -8.55 14.51
N GLY A 185 -5.61 -8.31 13.70
CA GLY A 185 -4.92 -7.02 13.67
C GLY A 185 -5.79 -5.89 13.12
N CYS A 186 -6.57 -6.14 12.05
CA CYS A 186 -7.51 -5.15 11.52
C CYS A 186 -8.61 -4.82 12.55
N ASN A 187 -9.17 -5.83 13.22
CA ASN A 187 -10.20 -5.64 14.23
C ASN A 187 -9.66 -4.87 15.46
N ILE A 188 -8.41 -5.08 15.87
CA ILE A 188 -7.76 -4.31 16.92
C ILE A 188 -7.59 -2.84 16.50
N LEU A 189 -7.11 -2.57 15.29
CA LEU A 189 -7.00 -1.20 14.77
C LEU A 189 -8.36 -0.51 14.70
N ALA A 190 -9.43 -1.22 14.30
CA ALA A 190 -10.79 -0.69 14.31
C ALA A 190 -11.23 -0.28 15.72
N GLN A 191 -10.96 -1.11 16.74
CA GLN A 191 -11.24 -0.79 18.16
C GLN A 191 -10.44 0.43 18.65
N GLN A 192 -9.27 0.68 18.06
CA GLN A 192 -8.42 1.83 18.37
C GLN A 192 -8.81 3.10 17.60
N GLY A 193 -9.88 3.06 16.80
CA GLY A 193 -10.42 4.22 16.10
C GLY A 193 -10.00 4.35 14.63
N ALA A 194 -9.37 3.33 14.04
CA ALA A 194 -9.12 3.33 12.59
C ALA A 194 -10.45 3.30 11.82
N ASN A 195 -10.52 3.99 10.68
CA ASN A 195 -11.69 4.01 9.82
C ASN A 195 -11.98 2.59 9.27
N VAL A 196 -13.24 2.16 9.35
CA VAL A 196 -13.63 0.81 8.92
C VAL A 196 -14.24 0.85 7.53
N LEU A 197 -13.68 0.08 6.61
CA LEU A 197 -14.17 -0.06 5.23
C LEU A 197 -15.02 -1.33 5.11
N THR A 198 -16.31 -1.18 4.92
CA THR A 198 -17.28 -2.27 4.76
C THR A 198 -17.82 -2.40 3.34
N SER A 199 -17.56 -1.40 2.50
CA SER A 199 -18.10 -1.32 1.15
C SER A 199 -17.15 -0.59 0.20
N LEU A 200 -17.44 -0.67 -1.11
CA LEU A 200 -16.78 0.16 -2.12
C LEU A 200 -17.06 1.65 -1.92
N SER A 201 -18.25 2.01 -1.40
CA SER A 201 -18.57 3.40 -1.09
C SER A 201 -17.62 3.95 -0.04
N ASP A 202 -17.39 3.24 1.07
CA ASP A 202 -16.44 3.66 2.11
C ASP A 202 -15.02 3.83 1.54
N PHE A 203 -14.61 2.95 0.61
CA PHE A 203 -13.31 3.05 -0.05
C PHE A 203 -13.22 4.27 -0.98
N LYS A 204 -14.31 4.63 -1.69
CA LYS A 204 -14.38 5.84 -2.52
C LYS A 204 -14.33 7.13 -1.70
N GLU A 205 -14.87 7.12 -0.47
CA GLU A 205 -14.84 8.28 0.45
C GLU A 205 -13.41 8.71 0.81
N ILE A 206 -12.42 7.80 0.78
CA ILE A 206 -10.99 8.12 0.94
C ILE A 206 -10.54 9.20 -0.06
N PHE A 207 -11.18 9.27 -1.22
CA PHE A 207 -10.85 10.19 -2.31
C PHE A 207 -11.85 11.35 -2.44
N GLY A 208 -12.71 11.54 -1.43
CA GLY A 208 -13.72 12.59 -1.42
C GLY A 208 -14.92 12.31 -2.33
N ILE A 209 -15.12 11.06 -2.73
CA ILE A 209 -16.28 10.65 -3.52
C ILE A 209 -17.33 10.12 -2.58
N PHE A 210 -18.37 10.91 -2.35
CA PHE A 210 -19.49 10.56 -1.49
C PHE A 210 -20.68 10.12 -2.36
N GLU A 211 -21.22 8.93 -2.10
CA GLU A 211 -22.53 8.55 -2.63
C GLU A 211 -23.60 9.28 -1.82
N GLU A 212 -24.67 9.81 -2.49
CA GLU A 212 -25.78 10.49 -1.80
C GLU A 212 -26.27 9.63 -0.61
N GLN A 213 -26.46 10.28 0.53
CA GLN A 213 -26.63 9.72 1.87
C GLN A 213 -27.39 8.40 1.88
N ARG A 214 -26.75 7.34 2.38
CA ARG A 214 -27.46 6.15 2.85
C ARG A 214 -28.54 6.64 3.85
N LYS A 215 -29.83 6.51 3.46
CA LYS A 215 -30.92 6.70 4.42
C LYS A 215 -30.63 5.81 5.61
N MET A 216 -30.27 6.40 6.75
CA MET A 216 -30.18 5.68 8.01
C MET A 216 -31.58 5.17 8.32
N PHE A 217 -31.76 3.87 8.30
CA PHE A 217 -32.94 3.23 8.86
C PHE A 217 -32.79 3.24 10.38
N PHE A 218 -33.50 4.12 11.01
CA PHE A 218 -33.89 4.01 12.42
C PHE A 218 -35.32 3.50 12.47
#